data_e0ee6737f325200166afdd57c62930b4
#
_entry.id   e0ee6737f325200166afdd57c62930b4
#
_cell.length_a   1.000
_cell.length_b   1.000
_cell.length_c   1.000
_cell.angle_alpha   90.00
_cell.angle_beta   90.00
_cell.angle_gamma   90.00
#
_symmetry.space_group_name_H-M   'P 1'
#
loop_
_entity.id
_entity.type
_entity.pdbx_description
1 polymer ?
#
loop_
_entity_poly.entity_id
_entity_poly.type
_entity_poly.pdbx_seq_one_letter_code
_entity_poly.pdbx_strand_id
1 'polypeptide(L)'
;MVDNSSHCELISLPIVDLPESCFANDGARNIGGVLRLTAAARAELHNISLLYHGHGPPEDVRDVEITLHSAVRAFIAISHSHQRVRFGKGCAGHWILRMWGTSSAEIGDGCTANGADCYVNEGGRLIIGDDCMFAEVFLHVGDNHAIFDIETLDVLNYRPHPSIRIQEHVWIASRATVLGDATIGAGSIIGAGAVVKGQIPGCSLIAGVPGRVVKSGVSWTRSHNGFGADAVAKMLASFTDDRGTAAKS
;
A
#
# COMPACT_ATOMS: atom_id res chain seq x y z
N MET A 1 1.46 -24.26 28.52
CA MET A 1 1.25 -23.53 27.26
C MET A 1 1.15 -22.07 27.66
N VAL A 2 2.22 -21.32 27.48
CA VAL A 2 2.26 -19.89 27.79
C VAL A 2 1.73 -19.21 26.52
N ASP A 3 0.56 -18.58 26.64
CA ASP A 3 0.00 -17.71 25.59
C ASP A 3 0.94 -16.52 25.38
N ASN A 4 1.72 -16.59 24.32
CA ASN A 4 2.70 -15.57 23.96
C ASN A 4 2.11 -14.62 22.91
N SER A 5 0.85 -14.24 23.07
CA SER A 5 0.30 -13.06 22.39
C SER A 5 0.87 -11.80 23.04
N SER A 6 2.17 -11.54 22.84
CA SER A 6 2.75 -10.24 23.14
C SER A 6 2.05 -9.20 22.26
N HIS A 7 0.99 -8.62 22.80
CA HIS A 7 0.44 -7.37 22.27
C HIS A 7 1.60 -6.37 22.30
N CYS A 8 2.19 -6.10 21.13
CA CYS A 8 3.22 -5.09 21.03
C CYS A 8 2.52 -3.74 21.30
N GLU A 9 2.71 -3.23 22.51
CA GLU A 9 2.08 -1.99 22.95
C GLU A 9 2.51 -0.86 22.04
N LEU A 10 1.54 -0.12 21.49
CA LEU A 10 1.81 1.03 20.64
C LEU A 10 1.94 2.28 21.49
N ILE A 11 3.01 3.00 21.28
CA ILE A 11 3.25 4.32 21.85
C ILE A 11 2.54 5.34 20.95
N SER A 12 1.73 6.21 21.51
CA SER A 12 1.02 7.28 20.78
C SER A 12 1.72 8.61 21.02
N LEU A 13 2.06 9.29 19.94
CA LEU A 13 2.66 10.63 19.94
C LEU A 13 1.81 11.58 19.09
N PRO A 14 1.43 12.75 19.58
CA PRO A 14 0.88 13.79 18.70
C PRO A 14 1.87 14.13 17.59
N ILE A 15 1.38 14.34 16.37
CA ILE A 15 2.25 14.67 15.22
C ILE A 15 3.05 15.94 15.52
N VAL A 16 2.45 16.94 16.16
CA VAL A 16 3.12 18.20 16.51
C VAL A 16 4.28 18.05 17.48
N ASP A 17 4.36 16.95 18.22
CA ASP A 17 5.43 16.67 19.20
C ASP A 17 6.57 15.82 18.60
N LEU A 18 6.52 15.50 17.31
CA LEU A 18 7.59 14.73 16.65
C LEU A 18 8.87 15.56 16.50
N PRO A 19 10.04 14.90 16.47
CA PRO A 19 11.33 15.57 16.19
C PRO A 19 11.30 16.34 14.87
N GLU A 20 12.05 17.43 14.79
CA GLU A 20 12.16 18.27 13.59
C GLU A 20 12.55 17.47 12.34
N SER A 21 13.41 16.47 12.51
CA SER A 21 13.85 15.59 11.43
C SER A 21 12.73 14.79 10.76
N CYS A 22 11.56 14.69 11.39
CA CYS A 22 10.38 14.03 10.82
C CYS A 22 9.59 14.90 9.85
N PHE A 23 9.92 16.19 9.70
CA PHE A 23 9.16 17.11 8.88
C PHE A 23 9.93 17.55 7.65
N ALA A 24 9.33 17.38 6.48
CA ALA A 24 9.88 17.82 5.20
C ALA A 24 9.58 19.31 4.92
N ASN A 25 8.59 19.90 5.60
CA ASN A 25 8.27 21.32 5.54
C ASN A 25 7.59 21.79 6.83
N ASP A 26 7.56 23.12 7.04
CA ASP A 26 6.99 23.71 8.24
C ASP A 26 5.48 23.47 8.37
N GLY A 27 4.73 23.36 7.26
CA GLY A 27 3.31 23.06 7.27
C GLY A 27 2.98 21.71 7.92
N ALA A 28 3.83 20.70 7.76
CA ALA A 28 3.62 19.39 8.36
C ALA A 28 3.64 19.40 9.89
N ARG A 29 4.30 20.37 10.52
CA ARG A 29 4.33 20.52 11.99
C ARG A 29 2.99 20.92 12.59
N ASN A 30 2.12 21.57 11.81
CA ASN A 30 0.85 22.11 12.25
C ASN A 30 -0.34 21.17 12.02
N ILE A 31 -0.09 19.98 11.46
CA ILE A 31 -1.11 18.98 11.21
C ILE A 31 -1.58 18.37 12.54
N GLY A 32 -2.86 18.38 12.79
CA GLY A 32 -3.48 17.70 13.92
C GLY A 32 -3.64 16.21 13.65
N GLY A 33 -3.06 15.37 14.52
CA GLY A 33 -3.13 13.93 14.36
C GLY A 33 -2.23 13.17 15.32
N VAL A 34 -2.17 11.86 15.14
CA VAL A 34 -1.40 10.96 16.00
C VAL A 34 -0.54 9.99 15.18
N LEU A 35 0.69 9.82 15.63
CA LEU A 35 1.57 8.75 15.22
C LEU A 35 1.58 7.65 16.29
N ARG A 36 1.17 6.44 15.92
CA ARG A 36 1.23 5.25 16.77
C ARG A 36 2.32 4.33 16.29
N LEU A 37 3.20 3.90 17.18
CA LEU A 37 4.38 3.12 16.80
C LEU A 37 4.83 2.17 17.89
N THR A 38 5.47 1.10 17.47
CA THR A 38 6.18 0.19 18.40
C THR A 38 7.45 0.85 18.91
N ALA A 39 8.02 0.33 19.99
CA ALA A 39 9.30 0.81 20.53
C ALA A 39 10.43 0.73 19.48
N ALA A 40 10.46 -0.32 18.67
CA ALA A 40 11.44 -0.46 17.58
C ALA A 40 11.26 0.62 16.51
N ALA A 41 10.04 0.89 16.06
CA ALA A 41 9.75 1.95 15.09
C ALA A 41 10.09 3.33 15.66
N ARG A 42 9.91 3.55 16.98
CA ARG A 42 10.27 4.79 17.66
C ARG A 42 11.77 5.07 17.62
N ALA A 43 12.62 4.05 17.74
CA ALA A 43 14.06 4.20 17.64
C ALA A 43 14.53 4.66 16.25
N GLU A 44 13.71 4.43 15.22
CA GLU A 44 14.02 4.72 13.81
C GLU A 44 13.18 5.86 13.23
N LEU A 45 12.67 6.77 14.08
CA LEU A 45 11.83 7.90 13.64
C LEU A 45 12.49 8.80 12.58
N HIS A 46 13.81 8.86 12.54
CA HIS A 46 14.55 9.61 11.52
C HIS A 46 14.34 9.08 10.08
N ASN A 47 13.78 7.88 9.92
CA ASN A 47 13.41 7.30 8.65
C ASN A 47 12.01 7.74 8.17
N ILE A 48 11.26 8.48 8.99
CA ILE A 48 9.93 8.99 8.64
C ILE A 48 10.06 10.46 8.26
N SER A 49 9.46 10.82 7.12
CA SER A 49 9.38 12.20 6.66
C SER A 49 7.94 12.55 6.32
N LEU A 50 7.38 13.53 7.01
CA LEU A 50 6.03 14.05 6.80
C LEU A 50 6.09 15.33 5.98
N LEU A 51 5.27 15.44 4.95
CA LEU A 51 5.10 16.62 4.13
C LEU A 51 3.64 17.07 4.17
N TYR A 52 3.39 18.36 4.38
CA TYR A 52 2.10 18.96 4.07
C TYR A 52 2.10 19.50 2.64
N HIS A 53 1.10 19.10 1.84
CA HIS A 53 0.93 19.55 0.45
C HIS A 53 -0.52 19.95 0.09
N GLY A 54 -1.35 20.21 1.10
CA GLY A 54 -2.72 20.70 0.91
C GLY A 54 -2.77 22.13 0.39
N HIS A 55 -3.96 22.56 -0.02
CA HIS A 55 -4.20 23.93 -0.53
C HIS A 55 -4.69 24.90 0.55
N GLY A 56 -5.18 24.40 1.69
CA GLY A 56 -5.64 25.19 2.82
C GLY A 56 -4.59 25.37 3.92
N PRO A 57 -4.93 26.02 5.02
CA PRO A 57 -4.07 26.11 6.18
C PRO A 57 -3.81 24.73 6.81
N PRO A 58 -2.56 24.34 7.09
CA PRO A 58 -2.25 23.03 7.66
C PRO A 58 -2.86 22.80 9.05
N GLU A 59 -3.11 23.88 9.82
CA GLU A 59 -3.76 23.83 11.11
C GLU A 59 -5.25 23.43 11.05
N ASP A 60 -5.88 23.48 9.89
CA ASP A 60 -7.23 22.98 9.66
C ASP A 60 -7.28 21.47 9.44
N VAL A 61 -6.13 20.86 9.14
CA VAL A 61 -6.03 19.41 8.98
C VAL A 61 -6.04 18.73 10.35
N ARG A 62 -7.01 17.89 10.57
CA ARG A 62 -7.28 17.21 11.84
C ARG A 62 -7.43 15.71 11.65
N ASP A 63 -7.27 14.97 12.75
CA ASP A 63 -7.59 13.56 12.82
C ASP A 63 -6.83 12.71 11.78
N VAL A 64 -5.55 13.02 11.57
CA VAL A 64 -4.63 12.19 10.79
C VAL A 64 -4.09 11.08 11.70
N GLU A 65 -4.09 9.85 11.21
CA GLU A 65 -3.56 8.71 11.96
C GLU A 65 -2.55 7.94 11.15
N ILE A 66 -1.34 7.80 11.70
CA ILE A 66 -0.26 7.00 11.12
C ILE A 66 0.11 5.93 12.14
N THR A 67 0.06 4.66 11.74
CA THR A 67 0.39 3.53 12.60
C THR A 67 1.55 2.74 12.01
N LEU A 68 2.64 2.60 12.76
CA LEU A 68 3.86 1.90 12.36
C LEU A 68 4.16 0.74 13.31
N HIS A 69 3.94 -0.48 12.86
CA HIS A 69 4.35 -1.67 13.60
C HIS A 69 5.80 -2.07 13.31
N SER A 70 6.44 -1.42 12.34
CA SER A 70 7.82 -1.70 11.92
C SER A 70 8.58 -0.42 11.63
N ALA A 71 9.90 -0.46 11.73
CA ALA A 71 10.78 0.59 11.26
C ALA A 71 10.86 0.54 9.73
N VAL A 72 10.19 1.46 9.07
CA VAL A 72 10.20 1.62 7.60
C VAL A 72 10.80 2.98 7.24
N ARG A 73 11.40 3.09 6.06
CA ARG A 73 11.69 4.40 5.48
C ARG A 73 10.47 4.87 4.72
N ALA A 74 9.77 5.87 5.25
CA ALA A 74 8.54 6.37 4.64
C ALA A 74 8.54 7.89 4.48
N PHE A 75 8.22 8.34 3.27
CA PHE A 75 7.82 9.70 2.98
C PHE A 75 6.30 9.73 2.85
N ILE A 76 5.62 10.48 3.71
CA ILE A 76 4.16 10.53 3.75
C ILE A 76 3.73 11.98 3.53
N ALA A 77 3.15 12.26 2.38
CA ALA A 77 2.60 13.55 2.04
C ALA A 77 1.10 13.59 2.38
N ILE A 78 0.73 14.50 3.26
CA ILE A 78 -0.60 14.66 3.85
C ILE A 78 -1.21 15.95 3.30
N SER A 79 -2.49 15.94 2.94
CA SER A 79 -3.17 17.10 2.39
C SER A 79 -4.48 17.48 3.11
N HIS A 80 -5.16 16.52 3.73
CA HIS A 80 -6.51 16.67 4.28
C HIS A 80 -6.67 15.94 5.61
N SER A 81 -7.76 16.25 6.32
CA SER A 81 -8.17 15.57 7.54
C SER A 81 -8.58 14.11 7.28
N HIS A 82 -8.60 13.32 8.34
CA HIS A 82 -9.07 11.93 8.36
C HIS A 82 -8.24 10.95 7.49
N GLN A 83 -7.03 11.33 7.09
CA GLN A 83 -6.13 10.41 6.39
C GLN A 83 -5.58 9.34 7.34
N ARG A 84 -5.50 8.10 6.85
CA ARG A 84 -5.04 6.94 7.62
C ARG A 84 -3.94 6.22 6.89
N VAL A 85 -2.84 5.95 7.59
CA VAL A 85 -1.73 5.14 7.09
C VAL A 85 -1.38 4.07 8.11
N ARG A 86 -1.26 2.81 7.68
CA ARG A 86 -0.84 1.72 8.55
C ARG A 86 0.22 0.87 7.85
N PHE A 87 1.32 0.60 8.56
CA PHE A 87 2.30 -0.42 8.22
C PHE A 87 2.26 -1.54 9.24
N GLY A 88 2.15 -2.77 8.76
CA GLY A 88 2.15 -3.98 9.55
C GLY A 88 3.52 -4.34 10.14
N LYS A 89 3.60 -5.49 10.81
CA LYS A 89 4.82 -6.02 11.42
C LYS A 89 5.77 -6.55 10.35
N GLY A 90 7.08 -6.41 10.56
CA GLY A 90 8.09 -6.96 9.65
C GLY A 90 8.19 -6.25 8.29
N CYS A 91 7.50 -5.12 8.11
CA CYS A 91 7.65 -4.31 6.91
C CYS A 91 9.04 -3.66 6.84
N ALA A 92 9.58 -3.52 5.63
CA ALA A 92 10.87 -2.88 5.40
C ALA A 92 10.94 -2.17 4.04
N GLY A 93 12.00 -1.37 3.88
CA GLY A 93 12.30 -0.72 2.61
C GLY A 93 11.81 0.71 2.52
N HIS A 94 11.65 1.21 1.28
CA HIS A 94 11.36 2.60 0.99
C HIS A 94 9.97 2.78 0.39
N TRP A 95 9.15 3.59 1.05
CA TRP A 95 7.77 3.85 0.70
C TRP A 95 7.52 5.35 0.54
N ILE A 96 6.84 5.73 -0.50
CA ILE A 96 6.38 7.10 -0.75
C ILE A 96 4.86 7.05 -0.86
N LEU A 97 4.17 7.70 0.07
CA LEU A 97 2.72 7.79 0.09
C LEU A 97 2.30 9.24 -0.13
N ARG A 98 1.63 9.53 -1.24
CA ARG A 98 1.05 10.84 -1.53
C ARG A 98 -0.45 10.74 -1.40
N MET A 99 -0.96 11.33 -0.33
CA MET A 99 -2.34 11.18 0.10
C MET A 99 -3.14 12.44 -0.20
N TRP A 100 -4.26 12.28 -0.90
CA TRP A 100 -5.19 13.37 -1.20
C TRP A 100 -6.57 13.09 -0.63
N GLY A 101 -7.27 14.16 -0.18
CA GLY A 101 -8.59 14.04 0.39
C GLY A 101 -8.68 13.06 1.55
N THR A 102 -9.85 12.46 1.75
CA THR A 102 -10.08 11.44 2.78
C THR A 102 -9.63 10.05 2.32
N SER A 103 -8.33 9.85 2.18
CA SER A 103 -7.76 8.62 1.65
C SER A 103 -7.08 7.75 2.73
N SER A 104 -6.88 6.47 2.43
CA SER A 104 -6.19 5.55 3.33
C SER A 104 -5.23 4.61 2.61
N ALA A 105 -4.16 4.22 3.32
CA ALA A 105 -3.21 3.22 2.88
C ALA A 105 -2.94 2.23 4.02
N GLU A 106 -3.21 0.95 3.77
CA GLU A 106 -2.98 -0.15 4.68
C GLU A 106 -2.01 -1.13 4.05
N ILE A 107 -0.86 -1.33 4.69
CA ILE A 107 0.18 -2.27 4.29
C ILE A 107 0.23 -3.39 5.32
N GLY A 108 0.03 -4.63 4.87
CA GLY A 108 0.03 -5.83 5.69
C GLY A 108 1.39 -6.18 6.29
N ASP A 109 1.47 -7.31 6.95
CA ASP A 109 2.69 -7.78 7.63
C ASP A 109 3.72 -8.31 6.62
N GLY A 110 5.01 -8.19 6.89
CA GLY A 110 6.09 -8.77 6.10
C GLY A 110 6.33 -8.16 4.71
N CYS A 111 5.70 -7.04 4.41
CA CYS A 111 5.85 -6.38 3.10
C CYS A 111 7.21 -5.68 2.96
N THR A 112 7.83 -5.81 1.79
CA THR A 112 9.12 -5.17 1.50
C THR A 112 9.08 -4.39 0.20
N ALA A 113 9.75 -3.22 0.16
CA ALA A 113 9.86 -2.40 -1.03
C ALA A 113 11.26 -1.85 -1.22
N ASN A 114 11.85 -2.04 -2.42
CA ASN A 114 13.03 -1.28 -2.81
C ASN A 114 12.66 0.18 -3.11
N GLY A 115 11.45 0.39 -3.64
CA GLY A 115 10.80 1.68 -3.84
C GLY A 115 9.34 1.47 -4.24
N ALA A 116 8.39 1.93 -3.43
CA ALA A 116 6.97 1.95 -3.77
C ALA A 116 6.47 3.38 -3.74
N ASP A 117 6.13 3.93 -4.90
CA ASP A 117 5.57 5.26 -5.05
C ASP A 117 4.05 5.14 -5.25
N CYS A 118 3.30 5.59 -4.24
CA CYS A 118 1.87 5.39 -4.13
C CYS A 118 1.14 6.73 -4.11
N TYR A 119 0.30 6.97 -5.09
CA TYR A 119 -0.66 8.07 -5.11
C TYR A 119 -2.02 7.54 -4.69
N VAL A 120 -2.60 8.10 -3.64
CA VAL A 120 -3.92 7.75 -3.16
C VAL A 120 -4.79 8.98 -3.16
N ASN A 121 -5.61 9.09 -4.18
CA ASN A 121 -6.44 10.27 -4.44
C ASN A 121 -7.71 10.28 -3.57
N GLU A 122 -8.54 11.31 -3.74
CA GLU A 122 -9.74 11.57 -2.95
C GLU A 122 -10.64 10.33 -2.78
N GLY A 123 -10.98 10.00 -1.54
CA GLY A 123 -11.78 8.83 -1.18
C GLY A 123 -11.11 7.48 -1.47
N GLY A 124 -9.85 7.52 -1.95
CA GLY A 124 -9.13 6.35 -2.40
C GLY A 124 -8.64 5.45 -1.26
N ARG A 125 -8.54 4.16 -1.55
CA ARG A 125 -7.98 3.16 -0.62
C ARG A 125 -6.93 2.30 -1.29
N LEU A 126 -5.73 2.27 -0.69
CA LEU A 126 -4.68 1.33 -1.02
C LEU A 126 -4.64 0.25 0.06
N ILE A 127 -4.89 -1.00 -0.32
CA ILE A 127 -4.89 -2.14 0.60
C ILE A 127 -3.92 -3.17 0.08
N ILE A 128 -2.87 -3.44 0.86
CA ILE A 128 -1.84 -4.42 0.54
C ILE A 128 -1.88 -5.51 1.60
N GLY A 129 -2.06 -6.74 1.18
CA GLY A 129 -2.01 -7.94 2.03
C GLY A 129 -0.60 -8.25 2.52
N ASP A 130 -0.49 -9.35 3.25
CA ASP A 130 0.77 -9.75 3.89
C ASP A 130 1.80 -10.30 2.89
N ASP A 131 3.07 -10.28 3.28
CA ASP A 131 4.21 -10.87 2.57
C ASP A 131 4.34 -10.44 1.10
N CYS A 132 3.95 -9.21 0.77
CA CYS A 132 4.14 -8.67 -0.58
C CYS A 132 5.56 -8.13 -0.79
N MET A 133 6.03 -8.19 -2.04
CA MET A 133 7.34 -7.69 -2.42
C MET A 133 7.23 -6.72 -3.60
N PHE A 134 7.79 -5.54 -3.43
CA PHE A 134 7.80 -4.48 -4.42
C PHE A 134 9.24 -4.14 -4.79
N ALA A 135 9.53 -4.12 -6.09
CA ALA A 135 10.73 -3.47 -6.58
C ALA A 135 10.49 -1.95 -6.69
N GLU A 136 11.02 -1.28 -7.66
CA GLU A 136 10.68 0.13 -7.92
C GLU A 136 9.34 0.18 -8.67
N VAL A 137 8.23 0.50 -8.00
CA VAL A 137 6.87 0.39 -8.53
C VAL A 137 6.07 1.67 -8.38
N PHE A 138 5.05 1.83 -9.22
CA PHE A 138 4.10 2.93 -9.17
C PHE A 138 2.68 2.42 -8.98
N LEU A 139 2.01 2.87 -7.92
CA LEU A 139 0.62 2.55 -7.60
C LEU A 139 -0.21 3.84 -7.62
N HIS A 140 -1.23 3.93 -8.46
CA HIS A 140 -2.03 5.14 -8.59
C HIS A 140 -3.52 4.84 -8.41
N VAL A 141 -4.02 5.12 -7.21
CA VAL A 141 -5.42 4.93 -6.81
C VAL A 141 -6.24 6.14 -7.20
N GLY A 142 -7.21 5.96 -8.09
CA GLY A 142 -8.09 7.02 -8.57
C GLY A 142 -7.43 7.95 -9.60
N ASP A 143 -8.18 8.92 -10.05
CA ASP A 143 -7.75 9.92 -11.03
C ASP A 143 -7.83 11.31 -10.40
N ASN A 144 -6.91 12.22 -10.77
CA ASN A 144 -6.89 13.60 -10.26
C ASN A 144 -7.78 14.54 -11.08
N HIS A 145 -8.10 14.17 -12.31
CA HIS A 145 -8.80 15.04 -13.25
C HIS A 145 -9.97 14.29 -13.90
N ALA A 146 -11.06 15.01 -14.12
CA ALA A 146 -12.21 14.48 -14.83
C ALA A 146 -11.90 14.28 -16.32
N ILE A 147 -12.23 13.10 -16.81
CA ILE A 147 -12.35 12.83 -18.25
C ILE A 147 -13.84 12.87 -18.54
N PHE A 148 -14.26 13.69 -19.50
CA PHE A 148 -15.67 13.86 -19.83
C PHE A 148 -15.93 13.72 -21.32
N ASP A 149 -17.14 13.27 -21.65
CA ASP A 149 -17.62 13.27 -23.01
C ASP A 149 -17.92 14.70 -23.47
N ILE A 150 -17.41 15.11 -24.60
CA ILE A 150 -17.50 16.49 -25.07
C ILE A 150 -18.91 16.86 -25.61
N GLU A 151 -19.74 15.86 -25.95
CA GLU A 151 -21.09 16.07 -26.45
C GLU A 151 -22.11 16.06 -25.32
N THR A 152 -21.99 15.10 -24.40
CA THR A 152 -22.96 14.94 -23.29
C THR A 152 -22.54 15.65 -22.02
N LEU A 153 -21.26 16.01 -21.87
CA LEU A 153 -20.61 16.54 -20.67
C LEU A 153 -20.61 15.57 -19.47
N ASP A 154 -20.89 14.30 -19.73
CA ASP A 154 -20.83 13.27 -18.70
C ASP A 154 -19.39 12.97 -18.29
N VAL A 155 -19.15 12.86 -16.98
CA VAL A 155 -17.84 12.47 -16.46
C VAL A 155 -17.68 10.96 -16.56
N LEU A 156 -16.66 10.52 -17.29
CA LEU A 156 -16.45 9.11 -17.65
C LEU A 156 -15.61 8.34 -16.61
N ASN A 157 -14.76 9.01 -15.87
CA ASN A 157 -13.80 8.38 -14.95
C ASN A 157 -14.12 8.62 -13.46
N TYR A 158 -15.28 9.17 -13.14
CA TYR A 158 -15.65 9.38 -11.75
C TYR A 158 -15.83 8.04 -11.01
N ARG A 159 -15.13 7.91 -9.89
CA ARG A 159 -15.21 6.79 -8.96
C ARG A 159 -15.20 7.36 -7.54
N PRO A 160 -16.30 7.24 -6.78
CA PRO A 160 -16.40 7.86 -5.44
C PRO A 160 -15.44 7.23 -4.43
N HIS A 161 -15.10 5.95 -4.60
CA HIS A 161 -14.22 5.20 -3.69
C HIS A 161 -13.27 4.31 -4.49
N PRO A 162 -12.31 4.90 -5.23
CA PRO A 162 -11.36 4.11 -6.00
C PRO A 162 -10.49 3.27 -5.07
N SER A 163 -10.10 2.07 -5.51
CA SER A 163 -9.24 1.22 -4.69
C SER A 163 -8.25 0.41 -5.50
N ILE A 164 -7.05 0.24 -4.91
CA ILE A 164 -6.13 -0.83 -5.30
C ILE A 164 -6.08 -1.80 -4.14
N ARG A 165 -6.44 -3.05 -4.42
CA ARG A 165 -6.32 -4.17 -3.49
C ARG A 165 -5.31 -5.16 -4.02
N ILE A 166 -4.22 -5.34 -3.29
CA ILE A 166 -3.19 -6.33 -3.55
C ILE A 166 -3.33 -7.38 -2.45
N GLN A 167 -3.67 -8.61 -2.81
CA GLN A 167 -3.81 -9.68 -1.84
C GLN A 167 -2.43 -10.14 -1.35
N GLU A 168 -2.39 -11.14 -0.47
CA GLU A 168 -1.16 -11.62 0.13
C GLU A 168 -0.19 -12.26 -0.87
N HIS A 169 1.08 -12.24 -0.54
CA HIS A 169 2.15 -12.89 -1.29
C HIS A 169 2.20 -12.50 -2.77
N VAL A 170 2.09 -11.20 -3.07
CA VAL A 170 2.19 -10.67 -4.44
C VAL A 170 3.58 -10.06 -4.65
N TRP A 171 4.19 -10.40 -5.78
CA TRP A 171 5.42 -9.77 -6.23
C TRP A 171 5.16 -8.81 -7.39
N ILE A 172 5.47 -7.53 -7.20
CA ILE A 172 5.42 -6.53 -8.26
C ILE A 172 6.85 -6.14 -8.62
N ALA A 173 7.25 -6.49 -9.83
CA ALA A 173 8.61 -6.30 -10.32
C ALA A 173 8.87 -4.84 -10.76
N SER A 174 10.14 -4.54 -11.06
CA SER A 174 10.63 -3.18 -11.32
C SER A 174 9.86 -2.46 -12.43
N ARG A 175 9.52 -1.20 -12.16
CA ARG A 175 8.83 -0.29 -13.09
C ARG A 175 7.44 -0.75 -13.51
N ALA A 176 6.86 -1.72 -12.81
CA ALA A 176 5.47 -2.05 -13.02
C ALA A 176 4.57 -0.95 -12.44
N THR A 177 3.42 -0.77 -13.08
CA THR A 177 2.43 0.26 -12.74
C THR A 177 1.08 -0.39 -12.50
N VAL A 178 0.44 -0.06 -11.38
CA VAL A 178 -0.94 -0.48 -11.08
C VAL A 178 -1.82 0.77 -11.05
N LEU A 179 -2.87 0.78 -11.86
CA LEU A 179 -3.71 1.95 -12.07
C LEU A 179 -5.17 1.74 -11.70
N GLY A 180 -5.78 2.79 -11.21
CA GLY A 180 -7.22 2.90 -11.01
C GLY A 180 -7.78 1.91 -10.00
N ASP A 181 -8.94 1.34 -10.32
CA ASP A 181 -9.53 0.25 -9.57
C ASP A 181 -8.90 -1.08 -10.01
N ALA A 182 -8.11 -1.67 -9.12
CA ALA A 182 -7.43 -2.92 -9.40
C ALA A 182 -7.49 -3.87 -8.20
N THR A 183 -7.66 -5.15 -8.48
CA THR A 183 -7.49 -6.24 -7.51
C THR A 183 -6.47 -7.21 -8.07
N ILE A 184 -5.39 -7.45 -7.32
CA ILE A 184 -4.36 -8.42 -7.69
C ILE A 184 -4.46 -9.60 -6.74
N GLY A 185 -4.79 -10.76 -7.30
CA GLY A 185 -5.01 -11.98 -6.53
C GLY A 185 -3.72 -12.53 -5.92
N ALA A 186 -3.89 -13.26 -4.80
CA ALA A 186 -2.81 -13.80 -4.00
C ALA A 186 -1.82 -14.64 -4.80
N GLY A 187 -0.55 -14.58 -4.41
CA GLY A 187 0.54 -15.35 -5.01
C GLY A 187 0.92 -14.94 -6.43
N SER A 188 0.38 -13.85 -6.97
CA SER A 188 0.63 -13.41 -8.34
C SER A 188 1.93 -12.64 -8.49
N ILE A 189 2.39 -12.57 -9.74
CA ILE A 189 3.60 -11.84 -10.14
C ILE A 189 3.21 -10.82 -11.21
N ILE A 190 3.50 -9.56 -10.97
CA ILE A 190 3.42 -8.51 -12.00
C ILE A 190 4.82 -8.30 -12.55
N GLY A 191 5.03 -8.68 -13.81
CA GLY A 191 6.32 -8.60 -14.50
C GLY A 191 6.82 -7.17 -14.65
N ALA A 192 8.13 -7.02 -14.81
CA ALA A 192 8.78 -5.73 -14.94
C ALA A 192 8.18 -4.89 -16.10
N GLY A 193 7.93 -3.61 -15.83
CA GLY A 193 7.38 -2.69 -16.82
C GLY A 193 5.92 -2.94 -17.21
N ALA A 194 5.23 -3.91 -16.60
CA ALA A 194 3.81 -4.15 -16.90
C ALA A 194 2.92 -3.03 -16.37
N VAL A 195 1.87 -2.70 -17.12
CA VAL A 195 0.83 -1.75 -16.69
C VAL A 195 -0.48 -2.52 -16.51
N VAL A 196 -0.96 -2.60 -15.27
CA VAL A 196 -2.13 -3.41 -14.90
C VAL A 196 -3.27 -2.57 -14.34
N LYS A 197 -4.49 -2.99 -14.64
CA LYS A 197 -5.75 -2.42 -14.15
C LYS A 197 -6.81 -3.52 -14.06
N GLY A 198 -7.79 -3.35 -13.18
CA GLY A 198 -8.93 -4.28 -13.06
C GLY A 198 -8.58 -5.54 -12.28
N GLN A 199 -9.23 -6.65 -12.60
CA GLN A 199 -9.13 -7.91 -11.85
C GLN A 199 -8.03 -8.81 -12.39
N ILE A 200 -7.05 -9.12 -11.56
CA ILE A 200 -5.96 -10.05 -11.86
C ILE A 200 -6.17 -11.31 -11.01
N PRO A 201 -6.31 -12.49 -11.64
CA PRO A 201 -6.49 -13.73 -10.88
C PRO A 201 -5.24 -14.09 -10.08
N GLY A 202 -5.46 -14.77 -8.95
CA GLY A 202 -4.36 -15.26 -8.11
C GLY A 202 -3.47 -16.30 -8.81
N CYS A 203 -2.28 -16.52 -8.29
CA CYS A 203 -1.29 -17.47 -8.81
C CYS A 203 -1.03 -17.31 -10.31
N SER A 204 -0.87 -16.07 -10.76
CA SER A 204 -0.71 -15.72 -12.18
C SER A 204 0.51 -14.84 -12.41
N LEU A 205 1.15 -15.02 -13.56
CA LEU A 205 2.18 -14.12 -14.07
C LEU A 205 1.56 -13.19 -15.12
N ILE A 206 1.72 -11.91 -14.90
CA ILE A 206 1.20 -10.84 -15.75
C ILE A 206 2.36 -10.10 -16.38
N ALA A 207 2.28 -9.81 -17.69
CA ALA A 207 3.29 -9.02 -18.39
C ALA A 207 2.68 -8.13 -19.47
N GLY A 208 3.44 -7.12 -19.88
CA GLY A 208 3.12 -6.24 -21.02
C GLY A 208 2.33 -4.98 -20.67
N VAL A 209 2.07 -4.18 -21.71
CA VAL A 209 1.30 -2.92 -21.68
C VAL A 209 0.28 -2.95 -22.83
N PRO A 210 -1.02 -3.10 -22.53
CA PRO A 210 -1.62 -3.41 -21.25
C PRO A 210 -1.25 -4.80 -20.74
N GLY A 211 -1.15 -4.94 -19.40
CA GLY A 211 -0.80 -6.20 -18.75
C GLY A 211 -1.82 -7.30 -19.03
N ARG A 212 -1.32 -8.51 -19.34
CA ARG A 212 -2.13 -9.69 -19.60
C ARG A 212 -1.56 -10.88 -18.86
N VAL A 213 -2.42 -11.81 -18.46
CA VAL A 213 -1.98 -13.08 -17.90
C VAL A 213 -1.23 -13.85 -18.98
N VAL A 214 0.05 -14.10 -18.76
CA VAL A 214 0.90 -14.88 -19.66
C VAL A 214 1.09 -16.32 -19.16
N LYS A 215 0.87 -16.55 -17.87
CA LYS A 215 0.90 -17.88 -17.26
C LYS A 215 0.05 -17.92 -16.00
N SER A 216 -0.72 -18.96 -15.82
CA SER A 216 -1.49 -19.26 -14.61
C SER A 216 -0.90 -20.44 -13.87
N GLY A 217 -1.26 -20.62 -12.59
CA GLY A 217 -0.77 -21.71 -11.75
C GLY A 217 0.70 -21.54 -11.37
N VAL A 218 1.17 -20.31 -11.23
CA VAL A 218 2.54 -19.96 -10.81
C VAL A 218 2.53 -19.05 -9.60
N SER A 219 3.57 -19.14 -8.80
CA SER A 219 3.86 -18.20 -7.73
C SER A 219 5.37 -17.99 -7.61
N TRP A 220 5.81 -17.29 -6.61
CA TRP A 220 7.19 -16.84 -6.44
C TRP A 220 7.73 -17.14 -5.04
N THR A 221 9.01 -16.92 -4.83
CA THR A 221 9.66 -17.05 -3.53
C THR A 221 10.79 -16.05 -3.39
N ARG A 222 11.06 -15.63 -2.17
CA ARG A 222 12.24 -14.82 -1.84
C ARG A 222 13.56 -15.63 -1.97
N SER A 223 13.49 -16.96 -2.03
CA SER A 223 14.64 -17.84 -2.17
C SER A 223 14.91 -18.20 -3.62
N HIS A 224 16.15 -18.06 -4.08
CA HIS A 224 16.58 -18.51 -5.41
C HIS A 224 16.64 -20.04 -5.58
N ASN A 225 16.67 -20.78 -4.48
CA ASN A 225 16.90 -22.23 -4.50
C ASN A 225 15.58 -23.04 -4.58
N GLY A 226 14.46 -22.36 -4.81
CA GLY A 226 13.15 -23.02 -4.89
C GLY A 226 12.59 -23.45 -3.54
N PHE A 227 11.51 -24.20 -3.59
CA PHE A 227 10.80 -24.72 -2.42
C PHE A 227 10.73 -26.25 -2.44
N GLY A 228 10.67 -26.85 -1.24
CA GLY A 228 10.08 -28.18 -1.09
C GLY A 228 8.55 -28.13 -1.25
N ALA A 229 7.96 -29.24 -1.65
CA ALA A 229 6.52 -29.38 -1.85
C ALA A 229 5.69 -28.95 -0.62
N ASP A 230 6.17 -29.25 0.58
CA ASP A 230 5.50 -28.88 1.85
C ASP A 230 5.47 -27.36 2.08
N ALA A 231 6.51 -26.64 1.69
CA ALA A 231 6.55 -25.19 1.79
C ALA A 231 5.57 -24.53 0.81
N VAL A 232 5.48 -25.07 -0.41
CA VAL A 232 4.49 -24.63 -1.41
C VAL A 232 3.06 -24.89 -0.90
N ALA A 233 2.79 -26.07 -0.34
CA ALA A 233 1.49 -26.41 0.19
C ALA A 233 1.06 -25.47 1.33
N LYS A 234 1.97 -25.15 2.25
CA LYS A 234 1.73 -24.20 3.35
C LYS A 234 1.47 -22.79 2.82
N MET A 235 2.25 -22.33 1.86
CA MET A 235 2.06 -21.03 1.22
C MET A 235 0.69 -20.94 0.54
N LEU A 236 0.31 -21.94 -0.25
CA LEU A 236 -0.99 -21.96 -0.92
C LEU A 236 -2.17 -22.06 0.07
N ALA A 237 -1.98 -22.73 1.20
CA ALA A 237 -2.97 -22.83 2.26
C ALA A 237 -3.13 -21.53 3.06
N SER A 238 -2.12 -20.65 3.07
CA SER A 238 -2.21 -19.34 3.72
C SER A 238 -2.98 -18.31 2.91
N PHE A 239 -3.17 -18.54 1.61
CA PHE A 239 -4.01 -17.66 0.80
C PHE A 239 -5.44 -17.84 1.26
N THR A 240 -5.99 -16.78 1.86
CA THR A 240 -7.35 -16.79 2.40
C THR A 240 -8.35 -17.18 1.33
N ASP A 241 -9.36 -17.96 1.72
CA ASP A 241 -10.36 -18.56 0.84
C ASP A 241 -11.31 -17.53 0.19
N ASP A 242 -10.80 -16.57 -0.56
CA ASP A 242 -11.58 -15.86 -1.57
C ASP A 242 -11.82 -16.71 -2.84
N ARG A 243 -11.37 -17.99 -2.81
CA ARG A 243 -11.67 -19.00 -3.85
C ARG A 243 -13.04 -19.65 -3.71
N GLY A 244 -13.88 -19.12 -2.86
CA GLY A 244 -15.28 -19.48 -2.77
C GLY A 244 -16.06 -18.94 -3.96
N THR A 245 -15.90 -19.55 -5.13
CA THR A 245 -16.76 -19.58 -6.34
C THR A 245 -15.99 -19.27 -7.63
N ALA A 246 -15.11 -20.13 -8.09
CA ALA A 246 -14.86 -20.29 -9.52
C ALA A 246 -13.85 -21.41 -9.81
N ALA A 247 -14.21 -22.66 -9.55
CA ALA A 247 -13.57 -23.79 -10.21
C ALA A 247 -14.50 -25.02 -10.16
N LYS A 248 -15.62 -24.95 -10.87
CA LYS A 248 -16.33 -26.11 -11.41
C LYS A 248 -17.18 -25.64 -12.58
N SER A 249 -16.65 -25.63 -13.77
CA SER A 249 -17.31 -25.92 -15.03
C SER A 249 -16.26 -26.13 -16.12
#